data_d7ea51710b79a317bdf150ed20d50dc7
#
_entry.id   d7ea51710b79a317bdf150ed20d50dc7
#
_cell.length_a   1.000
_cell.length_b   1.000
_cell.length_c   1.000
_cell.angle_alpha   90.00
_cell.angle_beta   90.00
_cell.angle_gamma   90.00
#
_symmetry.space_group_name_H-M   'P 1'
#
loop_
_entity.id
_entity.type
_entity.pdbx_description
1 polymer ?
#
loop_
_entity_poly.entity_id
_entity_poly.type
_entity_poly.pdbx_seq_one_letter_code
_entity_poly.pdbx_strand_id
1 'polypeptide(L)'
;CKKCIINICEGFKNIMLSNIQRLVRLLRLSLSTIDMGDNYNIIPQKKFTLSGVYRIKNAESSIELAIRSIIDVMDEVIVVDNESSDGTLDILIKLQKKYPNKIKIFHYNKKLCRAGKNYADCVRSNPSGSLAKYYNYAFSKATSEYVMKCDANYIFTLKGKIDIINALNKNPDVLCYPGVEIFGHHHSIEPFVYLRKLNYKYCDGLLWEFLHYERTAKIKKILNPCFVHI
;
A
#
# COMPACT_ATOMS: atom_id res chain seq x y z
N CYS A 1 -14.18 38.88 20.63
CA CYS A 1 -13.11 39.34 21.48
C CYS A 1 -11.78 39.27 20.71
N LYS A 2 -10.97 40.36 20.60
CA LYS A 2 -9.75 40.44 19.76
C LYS A 2 -8.74 39.32 20.02
N LYS A 3 -8.60 38.84 21.26
CA LYS A 3 -7.72 37.73 21.61
C LYS A 3 -8.10 36.37 20.99
N CYS A 4 -9.39 36.06 20.83
CA CYS A 4 -9.84 34.84 20.17
C CYS A 4 -9.55 34.83 18.66
N ILE A 5 -9.68 36.00 18.01
CA ILE A 5 -9.42 36.12 16.57
C ILE A 5 -7.89 35.96 16.28
N ILE A 6 -7.04 36.52 17.13
CA ILE A 6 -5.57 36.40 17.00
C ILE A 6 -5.14 34.95 17.17
N ASN A 7 -5.66 34.23 18.18
CA ASN A 7 -5.34 32.79 18.37
C ASN A 7 -5.83 31.88 17.22
N ILE A 8 -6.98 32.20 16.62
CA ILE A 8 -7.49 31.49 15.45
C ILE A 8 -6.60 31.78 14.24
N CYS A 9 -6.19 33.03 14.02
CA CYS A 9 -5.30 33.40 12.93
C CYS A 9 -3.89 32.78 13.07
N GLU A 10 -3.34 32.70 14.29
CA GLU A 10 -2.06 32.02 14.55
C GLU A 10 -2.17 30.50 14.38
N GLY A 11 -3.28 29.91 14.81
CA GLY A 11 -3.57 28.50 14.57
C GLY A 11 -3.64 28.19 13.07
N PHE A 12 -4.35 28.99 12.28
CA PHE A 12 -4.41 28.86 10.81
C PHE A 12 -3.06 29.07 10.13
N LYS A 13 -2.25 30.06 10.57
CA LYS A 13 -0.89 30.28 10.05
C LYS A 13 0.02 29.06 10.34
N ASN A 14 -0.03 28.51 11.54
CA ASN A 14 0.77 27.37 11.92
C ASN A 14 0.37 26.09 11.13
N ILE A 15 -0.93 25.86 10.91
CA ILE A 15 -1.44 24.78 10.08
C ILE A 15 -1.02 24.96 8.61
N MET A 16 -1.11 26.18 8.09
CA MET A 16 -0.70 26.49 6.72
C MET A 16 0.81 26.36 6.51
N LEU A 17 1.64 26.81 7.46
CA LEU A 17 3.09 26.63 7.41
C LEU A 17 3.49 25.16 7.53
N SER A 18 2.85 24.37 8.39
CA SER A 18 3.11 22.94 8.50
C SER A 18 2.75 22.20 7.21
N ASN A 19 1.66 22.58 6.55
CA ASN A 19 1.24 22.00 5.27
C ASN A 19 2.19 22.41 4.12
N ILE A 20 2.68 23.64 4.10
CA ILE A 20 3.70 24.08 3.12
C ILE A 20 5.03 23.36 3.32
N GLN A 21 5.51 23.24 4.56
CA GLN A 21 6.72 22.48 4.86
C GLN A 21 6.60 21.01 4.47
N ARG A 22 5.41 20.45 4.66
CA ARG A 22 5.07 19.08 4.26
C ARG A 22 5.04 18.93 2.74
N LEU A 23 4.41 19.87 2.03
CA LEU A 23 4.40 19.92 0.56
C LEU A 23 5.82 20.07 0.00
N VAL A 24 6.66 20.93 0.59
CA VAL A 24 8.07 21.09 0.22
C VAL A 24 8.86 19.81 0.47
N ARG A 25 8.58 19.09 1.56
CA ARG A 25 9.21 17.80 1.86
C ARG A 25 8.76 16.71 0.87
N LEU A 26 7.49 16.67 0.51
CA LEU A 26 6.94 15.80 -0.52
C LEU A 26 7.51 16.12 -1.90
N LEU A 27 7.59 17.42 -2.25
CA LEU A 27 8.23 17.89 -3.49
C LEU A 27 9.73 17.58 -3.51
N ARG A 28 10.46 17.70 -2.40
CA ARG A 28 11.86 17.26 -2.31
C ARG A 28 12.02 15.76 -2.45
N LEU A 29 11.09 14.97 -1.88
CA LEU A 29 11.04 13.52 -2.08
C LEU A 29 10.73 13.17 -3.55
N SER A 30 9.81 13.88 -4.19
CA SER A 30 9.50 13.68 -5.62
C SER A 30 10.59 14.25 -6.52
N LEU A 31 11.19 15.41 -6.21
CA LEU A 31 12.27 16.02 -6.99
C LEU A 31 13.59 15.24 -6.87
N SER A 32 13.86 14.60 -5.72
CA SER A 32 14.96 13.63 -5.62
C SER A 32 14.73 12.38 -6.49
N THR A 33 13.51 12.20 -7.00
CA THR A 33 13.17 11.16 -8.00
C THR A 33 13.18 11.68 -9.44
N ILE A 34 13.19 13.01 -9.65
CA ILE A 34 13.14 13.67 -10.97
C ILE A 34 14.53 14.07 -11.47
N ASP A 35 15.54 14.15 -10.59
CA ASP A 35 16.94 14.33 -11.02
C ASP A 35 17.50 13.02 -11.60
N MET A 36 16.89 12.63 -12.69
CA MET A 36 17.11 11.42 -13.47
C MET A 36 17.90 11.75 -14.73
N GLY A 37 18.99 12.48 -14.58
CA GLY A 37 20.05 12.40 -15.56
C GLY A 37 20.60 10.98 -15.55
N ASP A 38 20.41 10.22 -16.63
CA ASP A 38 21.13 9.00 -17.08
C ASP A 38 21.44 7.86 -16.09
N ASN A 39 20.87 7.82 -14.88
CA ASN A 39 21.11 6.79 -13.89
C ASN A 39 19.97 5.77 -13.78
N TYR A 40 19.53 5.17 -14.89
CA TYR A 40 18.60 4.03 -14.90
C TYR A 40 19.15 2.77 -14.20
N ASN A 41 20.42 2.76 -13.80
CA ASN A 41 21.08 1.66 -13.08
C ASN A 41 20.99 1.74 -11.54
N ILE A 42 20.14 2.62 -10.98
CA ILE A 42 20.11 2.86 -9.53
C ILE A 42 19.29 1.81 -8.77
N ILE A 43 18.33 1.12 -9.43
CA ILE A 43 17.56 0.09 -8.75
C ILE A 43 18.45 -1.14 -8.51
N PRO A 44 18.69 -1.55 -7.25
CA PRO A 44 19.54 -2.68 -6.96
C PRO A 44 19.02 -3.95 -7.60
N GLN A 45 19.94 -4.86 -7.98
CA GLN A 45 19.55 -6.17 -8.48
C GLN A 45 18.77 -6.92 -7.41
N LYS A 46 17.59 -7.41 -7.78
CA LYS A 46 16.77 -8.28 -6.92
C LYS A 46 17.34 -9.70 -6.91
N LYS A 47 17.36 -10.31 -5.70
CA LYS A 47 17.73 -11.72 -5.47
C LYS A 47 16.52 -12.59 -5.11
N PHE A 48 15.30 -12.09 -5.33
CA PHE A 48 14.03 -12.69 -4.96
C PHE A 48 12.96 -12.33 -6.01
N THR A 49 11.81 -13.00 -5.96
CA THR A 49 10.62 -12.62 -6.72
C THR A 49 9.60 -11.95 -5.79
N LEU A 50 8.83 -10.99 -6.31
CA LEU A 50 7.90 -10.15 -5.55
C LEU A 50 6.54 -10.01 -6.24
N SER A 51 5.48 -10.42 -5.55
CA SER A 51 4.08 -10.20 -5.96
C SER A 51 3.50 -9.00 -5.23
N GLY A 52 2.98 -8.01 -5.96
CA GLY A 52 2.15 -6.95 -5.40
C GLY A 52 0.69 -7.37 -5.38
N VAL A 53 -0.01 -7.27 -4.24
CA VAL A 53 -1.42 -7.66 -4.10
C VAL A 53 -2.27 -6.45 -3.77
N TYR A 54 -3.11 -6.06 -4.72
CA TYR A 54 -4.08 -4.98 -4.62
C TYR A 54 -5.48 -5.55 -4.38
N ARG A 55 -6.18 -5.00 -3.39
CA ARG A 55 -7.59 -5.28 -3.09
C ARG A 55 -8.33 -3.97 -3.28
N ILE A 56 -9.22 -3.94 -4.23
CA ILE A 56 -9.77 -2.68 -4.71
C ILE A 56 -11.28 -2.69 -4.80
N LYS A 57 -11.85 -1.50 -4.66
CA LYS A 57 -13.22 -1.16 -5.02
C LYS A 57 -13.28 0.34 -5.31
N ASN A 58 -13.74 0.71 -6.52
CA ASN A 58 -13.91 2.10 -6.94
C ASN A 58 -12.63 2.94 -6.72
N ALA A 59 -11.58 2.58 -7.44
CA ALA A 59 -10.25 3.18 -7.34
C ALA A 59 -9.81 3.89 -8.64
N GLU A 60 -10.77 4.32 -9.47
CA GLU A 60 -10.51 4.94 -10.78
C GLU A 60 -9.51 6.09 -10.72
N SER A 61 -9.58 6.93 -9.67
CA SER A 61 -8.75 8.13 -9.55
C SER A 61 -7.27 7.86 -9.24
N SER A 62 -6.92 6.66 -8.75
CA SER A 62 -5.60 6.41 -8.16
C SER A 62 -4.92 5.13 -8.61
N ILE A 63 -5.67 4.11 -9.01
CA ILE A 63 -5.12 2.75 -9.25
C ILE A 63 -4.05 2.72 -10.35
N GLU A 64 -4.18 3.49 -11.43
CA GLU A 64 -3.18 3.52 -12.47
C GLU A 64 -1.84 4.05 -11.93
N LEU A 65 -1.88 5.16 -11.21
CA LEU A 65 -0.69 5.78 -10.63
C LEU A 65 -0.05 4.86 -9.58
N ALA A 66 -0.87 4.23 -8.71
CA ALA A 66 -0.40 3.30 -7.70
C ALA A 66 0.35 2.12 -8.31
N ILE A 67 -0.24 1.43 -9.31
CA ILE A 67 0.42 0.31 -9.98
C ILE A 67 1.69 0.77 -10.72
N ARG A 68 1.61 1.86 -11.49
CA ARG A 68 2.76 2.35 -12.27
C ARG A 68 3.93 2.80 -11.41
N SER A 69 3.68 3.24 -10.17
CA SER A 69 4.74 3.69 -9.25
C SER A 69 5.68 2.56 -8.81
N ILE A 70 5.25 1.28 -8.91
CA ILE A 70 6.01 0.14 -8.36
C ILE A 70 6.14 -1.07 -9.31
N ILE A 71 5.42 -1.09 -10.44
CA ILE A 71 5.38 -2.27 -11.33
C ILE A 71 6.75 -2.66 -11.89
N ASP A 72 7.68 -1.71 -12.00
CA ASP A 72 9.05 -1.94 -12.47
C ASP A 72 9.84 -2.92 -11.59
N VAL A 73 9.54 -2.96 -10.29
CA VAL A 73 10.19 -3.86 -9.32
C VAL A 73 9.39 -5.12 -9.00
N MET A 74 8.14 -5.22 -9.49
CA MET A 74 7.29 -6.40 -9.33
C MET A 74 7.54 -7.45 -10.40
N ASP A 75 7.47 -8.73 -10.02
CA ASP A 75 7.43 -9.86 -10.94
C ASP A 75 5.99 -10.16 -11.37
N GLU A 76 5.04 -10.02 -10.44
CA GLU A 76 3.61 -10.06 -10.74
C GLU A 76 2.83 -9.03 -9.90
N VAL A 77 1.69 -8.60 -10.43
CA VAL A 77 0.72 -7.73 -9.77
C VAL A 77 -0.63 -8.44 -9.80
N ILE A 78 -1.11 -8.80 -8.63
CA ILE A 78 -2.41 -9.41 -8.40
C ILE A 78 -3.38 -8.30 -8.04
N VAL A 79 -4.42 -8.13 -8.82
CA VAL A 79 -5.50 -7.17 -8.53
C VAL A 79 -6.78 -7.94 -8.30
N VAL A 80 -7.39 -7.77 -7.13
CA VAL A 80 -8.68 -8.39 -6.80
C VAL A 80 -9.71 -7.30 -6.64
N ASP A 81 -10.60 -7.22 -7.64
CA ASP A 81 -11.71 -6.27 -7.68
C ASP A 81 -12.91 -6.78 -6.87
N ASN A 82 -13.46 -5.92 -6.03
CA ASN A 82 -14.69 -6.18 -5.28
C ASN A 82 -15.87 -5.40 -5.86
N GLU A 83 -16.26 -5.76 -7.08
CA GLU A 83 -17.44 -5.20 -7.76
C GLU A 83 -17.36 -3.66 -7.87
N SER A 84 -16.28 -3.13 -8.48
CA SER A 84 -16.16 -1.72 -8.82
C SER A 84 -17.23 -1.33 -9.85
N SER A 85 -17.82 -0.15 -9.64
CA SER A 85 -18.89 0.42 -10.49
C SER A 85 -18.47 1.70 -11.23
N ASP A 86 -17.21 2.14 -11.04
CA ASP A 86 -16.58 3.26 -11.74
C ASP A 86 -15.67 2.76 -12.88
N GLY A 87 -14.82 3.63 -13.44
CA GLY A 87 -13.86 3.29 -14.50
C GLY A 87 -12.67 2.42 -14.08
N THR A 88 -12.63 1.90 -12.85
CA THR A 88 -11.52 1.10 -12.32
C THR A 88 -11.17 -0.09 -13.23
N LEU A 89 -12.17 -0.89 -13.64
CA LEU A 89 -11.93 -2.10 -14.45
C LEU A 89 -11.39 -1.77 -15.83
N ASP A 90 -11.85 -0.70 -16.47
CA ASP A 90 -11.35 -0.25 -17.76
C ASP A 90 -9.87 0.14 -17.70
N ILE A 91 -9.46 0.82 -16.63
CA ILE A 91 -8.06 1.16 -16.37
C ILE A 91 -7.23 -0.12 -16.19
N LEU A 92 -7.71 -1.06 -15.40
CA LEU A 92 -6.99 -2.32 -15.16
C LEU A 92 -6.81 -3.15 -16.43
N ILE A 93 -7.84 -3.23 -17.29
CA ILE A 93 -7.76 -3.92 -18.58
C ILE A 93 -6.72 -3.25 -19.49
N LYS A 94 -6.66 -1.91 -19.53
CA LYS A 94 -5.63 -1.17 -20.28
C LYS A 94 -4.22 -1.46 -19.74
N LEU A 95 -4.06 -1.46 -18.42
CA LEU A 95 -2.79 -1.79 -17.77
C LEU A 95 -2.37 -3.25 -18.02
N GLN A 96 -3.31 -4.19 -17.96
CA GLN A 96 -3.06 -5.60 -18.26
C GLN A 96 -2.61 -5.80 -19.71
N LYS A 97 -3.22 -5.11 -20.68
CA LYS A 97 -2.77 -5.13 -22.09
C LYS A 97 -1.35 -4.57 -22.24
N LYS A 98 -0.98 -3.55 -21.45
CA LYS A 98 0.36 -2.97 -21.45
C LYS A 98 1.41 -3.87 -20.77
N TYR A 99 1.01 -4.63 -19.75
CA TYR A 99 1.86 -5.51 -18.95
C TYR A 99 1.29 -6.94 -18.86
N PRO A 100 1.11 -7.64 -20.01
CA PRO A 100 0.32 -8.88 -20.09
C PRO A 100 0.87 -10.02 -19.22
N ASN A 101 2.19 -10.07 -19.02
CA ASN A 101 2.84 -11.11 -18.23
C ASN A 101 2.96 -10.77 -16.74
N LYS A 102 2.60 -9.54 -16.34
CA LYS A 102 2.72 -9.10 -14.96
C LYS A 102 1.38 -8.93 -14.25
N ILE A 103 0.35 -8.38 -14.90
CA ILE A 103 -0.91 -8.03 -14.24
C ILE A 103 -1.93 -9.15 -14.40
N LYS A 104 -2.44 -9.63 -13.26
CA LYS A 104 -3.50 -10.63 -13.17
C LYS A 104 -4.68 -10.04 -12.42
N ILE A 105 -5.86 -10.04 -13.05
CA ILE A 105 -7.10 -9.49 -12.48
C ILE A 105 -7.99 -10.64 -12.04
N PHE A 106 -8.51 -10.54 -10.81
CA PHE A 106 -9.46 -11.46 -10.20
C PHE A 106 -10.65 -10.69 -9.66
N HIS A 107 -11.78 -11.39 -9.47
CA HIS A 107 -13.00 -10.82 -8.91
C HIS A 107 -13.35 -11.48 -7.57
N TYR A 108 -13.89 -10.69 -6.66
CA TYR A 108 -14.40 -11.17 -5.38
C TYR A 108 -15.81 -10.64 -5.14
N ASN A 109 -16.79 -11.39 -5.61
CA ASN A 109 -18.19 -10.97 -5.66
C ASN A 109 -18.91 -11.25 -4.32
N LYS A 110 -18.43 -10.61 -3.25
CA LYS A 110 -19.05 -10.67 -1.93
C LYS A 110 -19.21 -9.26 -1.36
N LYS A 111 -20.39 -8.97 -0.82
CA LYS A 111 -20.62 -7.70 -0.10
C LYS A 111 -19.80 -7.70 1.19
N LEU A 112 -18.76 -6.85 1.23
CA LEU A 112 -17.86 -6.77 2.37
C LEU A 112 -18.45 -5.98 3.52
N CYS A 113 -18.13 -6.40 4.74
CA CYS A 113 -18.35 -5.62 5.95
C CYS A 113 -17.36 -4.45 5.99
N ARG A 114 -17.88 -3.25 6.27
CA ARG A 114 -17.04 -2.06 6.35
C ARG A 114 -16.20 -2.10 7.65
N ALA A 115 -14.91 -1.79 7.55
CA ALA A 115 -14.05 -1.57 8.71
C ALA A 115 -14.61 -0.46 9.61
N GLY A 116 -14.42 -0.57 10.91
CA GLY A 116 -14.87 0.38 11.92
C GLY A 116 -15.73 -0.25 13.01
N LYS A 117 -16.40 0.59 13.80
CA LYS A 117 -17.07 0.22 15.07
C LYS A 117 -18.03 -0.99 14.96
N ASN A 118 -18.69 -1.17 13.83
CA ASN A 118 -19.69 -2.24 13.65
C ASN A 118 -19.14 -3.46 12.89
N TYR A 119 -17.82 -3.53 12.65
CA TYR A 119 -17.22 -4.56 11.80
C TYR A 119 -17.47 -5.98 12.35
N ALA A 120 -17.15 -6.23 13.62
CA ALA A 120 -17.31 -7.54 14.21
C ALA A 120 -18.76 -8.02 14.21
N ASP A 121 -19.72 -7.13 14.44
CA ASP A 121 -21.16 -7.45 14.41
C ASP A 121 -21.62 -7.76 13.00
N CYS A 122 -21.16 -6.99 12.03
CA CYS A 122 -21.41 -7.25 10.61
C CYS A 122 -20.86 -8.61 10.18
N VAL A 123 -19.64 -8.97 10.56
CA VAL A 123 -19.05 -10.29 10.21
C VAL A 123 -19.78 -11.44 10.89
N ARG A 124 -20.27 -11.26 12.13
CA ARG A 124 -21.10 -12.28 12.80
C ARG A 124 -22.41 -12.55 12.04
N SER A 125 -23.08 -11.49 11.59
CA SER A 125 -24.35 -11.60 10.85
C SER A 125 -24.13 -11.98 9.37
N ASN A 126 -23.01 -11.58 8.76
CA ASN A 126 -22.62 -11.88 7.39
C ASN A 126 -21.18 -12.39 7.29
N PRO A 127 -20.93 -13.68 7.61
CA PRO A 127 -19.56 -14.24 7.56
C PRO A 127 -18.91 -14.23 6.19
N SER A 128 -19.68 -14.09 5.10
CA SER A 128 -19.14 -13.95 3.75
C SER A 128 -18.55 -12.57 3.49
N GLY A 129 -18.93 -11.57 4.28
CA GLY A 129 -18.45 -10.19 4.20
C GLY A 129 -17.13 -9.93 4.97
N SER A 130 -16.49 -10.96 5.51
CA SER A 130 -15.22 -10.85 6.23
C SER A 130 -14.12 -10.25 5.37
N LEU A 131 -13.48 -9.18 5.86
CA LEU A 131 -12.29 -8.59 5.25
C LEU A 131 -11.12 -9.58 5.29
N ALA A 132 -10.95 -10.30 6.40
CA ALA A 132 -9.89 -11.31 6.51
C ALA A 132 -10.03 -12.41 5.44
N LYS A 133 -11.24 -12.86 5.12
CA LYS A 133 -11.48 -13.80 4.01
C LYS A 133 -11.09 -13.20 2.66
N TYR A 134 -11.44 -11.94 2.43
CA TYR A 134 -11.09 -11.23 1.20
C TYR A 134 -9.57 -11.08 1.05
N TYR A 135 -8.88 -10.68 2.12
CA TYR A 135 -7.41 -10.59 2.14
C TYR A 135 -6.77 -11.96 1.87
N ASN A 136 -7.17 -12.99 2.61
CA ASN A 136 -6.62 -14.35 2.43
C ASN A 136 -6.86 -14.86 0.99
N TYR A 137 -8.04 -14.60 0.41
CA TYR A 137 -8.30 -14.92 -0.99
C TYR A 137 -7.36 -14.18 -1.94
N ALA A 138 -7.17 -12.87 -1.77
CA ALA A 138 -6.32 -12.07 -2.63
C ALA A 138 -4.84 -12.53 -2.53
N PHE A 139 -4.34 -12.73 -1.32
CA PHE A 139 -2.97 -13.14 -1.08
C PHE A 139 -2.69 -14.58 -1.54
N SER A 140 -3.71 -15.46 -1.57
CA SER A 140 -3.57 -16.83 -2.11
C SER A 140 -3.30 -16.89 -3.61
N LYS A 141 -3.53 -15.77 -4.36
CA LYS A 141 -3.26 -15.69 -5.79
C LYS A 141 -1.79 -15.41 -6.12
N ALA A 142 -1.00 -14.97 -5.14
CA ALA A 142 0.40 -14.65 -5.32
C ALA A 142 1.26 -15.92 -5.49
N THR A 143 2.22 -15.87 -6.42
CA THR A 143 3.09 -17.01 -6.74
C THR A 143 4.57 -16.75 -6.44
N SER A 144 4.97 -15.48 -6.26
CA SER A 144 6.36 -15.08 -5.96
C SER A 144 6.82 -15.52 -4.57
N GLU A 145 8.13 -15.42 -4.34
CA GLU A 145 8.74 -15.71 -3.04
C GLU A 145 8.25 -14.78 -1.94
N TYR A 146 8.18 -13.48 -2.23
CA TYR A 146 7.60 -12.48 -1.35
C TYR A 146 6.26 -11.98 -1.86
N VAL A 147 5.38 -11.65 -0.92
CA VAL A 147 4.07 -11.07 -1.19
C VAL A 147 3.97 -9.72 -0.51
N MET A 148 3.61 -8.70 -1.25
CA MET A 148 3.51 -7.31 -0.81
C MET A 148 2.07 -6.84 -0.78
N LYS A 149 1.63 -6.34 0.37
CA LYS A 149 0.36 -5.61 0.50
C LYS A 149 0.47 -4.26 -0.20
N CYS A 150 -0.37 -4.03 -1.18
CA CYS A 150 -0.48 -2.76 -1.89
C CYS A 150 -1.91 -2.24 -1.79
N ASP A 151 -2.06 -0.94 -1.58
CA ASP A 151 -3.36 -0.27 -1.64
C ASP A 151 -3.39 0.70 -2.83
N ALA A 152 -4.59 0.93 -3.38
CA ALA A 152 -4.78 1.66 -4.63
C ALA A 152 -4.37 3.15 -4.56
N ASN A 153 -4.14 3.66 -3.39
CA ASN A 153 -3.75 5.03 -3.08
C ASN A 153 -2.31 5.16 -2.52
N TYR A 154 -1.47 4.12 -2.66
CA TYR A 154 -0.05 4.14 -2.29
C TYR A 154 0.83 4.39 -3.50
N ILE A 155 1.51 5.53 -3.53
CA ILE A 155 2.44 5.93 -4.59
C ILE A 155 3.86 5.75 -4.08
N PHE A 156 4.54 4.72 -4.58
CA PHE A 156 5.90 4.39 -4.15
C PHE A 156 6.92 5.35 -4.72
N THR A 157 7.84 5.81 -3.86
CA THR A 157 8.97 6.66 -4.28
C THR A 157 10.13 5.81 -4.79
N LEU A 158 11.00 6.39 -5.63
CA LEU A 158 12.21 5.68 -6.09
C LEU A 158 13.07 5.23 -4.91
N LYS A 159 13.30 6.13 -3.94
CA LYS A 159 14.04 5.79 -2.72
C LYS A 159 13.38 4.66 -1.94
N GLY A 160 12.04 4.69 -1.81
CA GLY A 160 11.29 3.62 -1.14
C GLY A 160 11.47 2.27 -1.83
N LYS A 161 11.42 2.23 -3.17
CA LYS A 161 11.70 1.01 -3.94
C LYS A 161 13.10 0.47 -3.71
N ILE A 162 14.11 1.34 -3.73
CA ILE A 162 15.52 0.97 -3.46
C ILE A 162 15.66 0.41 -2.04
N ASP A 163 15.10 1.08 -1.04
CA ASP A 163 15.17 0.66 0.36
C ASP A 163 14.48 -0.69 0.58
N ILE A 164 13.33 -0.92 -0.07
CA ILE A 164 12.61 -2.20 -0.04
C ILE A 164 13.46 -3.33 -0.64
N ILE A 165 14.03 -3.12 -1.84
CA ILE A 165 14.86 -4.14 -2.50
C ILE A 165 16.10 -4.47 -1.65
N ASN A 166 16.80 -3.45 -1.15
CA ASN A 166 17.98 -3.65 -0.29
C ASN A 166 17.64 -4.39 1.01
N ALA A 167 16.44 -4.14 1.57
CA ALA A 167 15.99 -4.82 2.77
C ALA A 167 15.64 -6.29 2.49
N LEU A 168 14.90 -6.58 1.40
CA LEU A 168 14.50 -7.93 0.99
C LEU A 168 15.69 -8.79 0.54
N ASN A 169 16.72 -8.20 -0.08
CA ASN A 169 17.96 -8.91 -0.42
C ASN A 169 18.71 -9.48 0.81
N LYS A 170 18.31 -9.09 2.04
CA LYS A 170 18.82 -9.63 3.31
C LYS A 170 17.97 -10.77 3.87
N ASN A 171 17.00 -11.26 3.10
CA ASN A 171 16.14 -12.39 3.39
C ASN A 171 15.41 -12.31 4.74
N PRO A 172 14.66 -11.22 5.04
CA PRO A 172 13.77 -11.18 6.19
C PRO A 172 12.52 -12.03 5.92
N ASP A 173 11.85 -12.49 6.98
CA ASP A 173 10.53 -13.13 6.84
C ASP A 173 9.41 -12.10 6.69
N VAL A 174 9.56 -10.93 7.36
CA VAL A 174 8.61 -9.81 7.31
C VAL A 174 9.37 -8.50 7.14
N LEU A 175 8.92 -7.65 6.23
CA LEU A 175 9.44 -6.30 6.06
C LEU A 175 8.35 -5.28 6.42
N CYS A 176 8.69 -4.40 7.37
CA CYS A 176 7.86 -3.28 7.81
C CYS A 176 8.45 -1.95 7.34
N TYR A 177 7.59 -1.04 6.91
CA TYR A 177 8.00 0.34 6.56
C TYR A 177 6.84 1.32 6.72
N PRO A 178 7.12 2.64 6.85
CA PRO A 178 6.10 3.66 6.90
C PRO A 178 5.78 4.22 5.52
N GLY A 179 4.60 4.83 5.40
CA GLY A 179 4.24 5.78 4.36
C GLY A 179 4.19 7.20 4.90
N VAL A 180 3.94 8.17 4.01
CA VAL A 180 3.63 9.56 4.34
C VAL A 180 2.19 9.83 3.99
N GLU A 181 1.38 10.21 4.98
CA GLU A 181 0.00 10.63 4.79
C GLU A 181 -0.06 12.06 4.25
N ILE A 182 -0.75 12.29 3.15
CA ILE A 182 -0.95 13.66 2.64
C ILE A 182 -1.86 14.46 3.57
N PHE A 183 -2.91 13.82 4.09
CA PHE A 183 -3.95 14.47 4.89
C PHE A 183 -3.94 14.08 6.37
N GLY A 184 -2.86 13.58 6.89
CA GLY A 184 -2.73 13.20 8.31
C GLY A 184 -1.36 13.51 8.87
N HIS A 185 -1.18 13.38 10.18
CA HIS A 185 0.10 13.64 10.87
C HIS A 185 0.87 12.35 11.22
N HIS A 186 0.34 11.18 10.87
CA HIS A 186 0.85 9.91 11.33
C HIS A 186 1.65 9.20 10.26
N HIS A 187 2.85 8.74 10.65
CA HIS A 187 3.61 7.74 9.92
C HIS A 187 3.34 6.40 10.61
N SER A 188 2.76 5.45 9.93
CA SER A 188 2.65 4.08 10.43
C SER A 188 3.81 3.23 9.90
N ILE A 189 4.40 2.42 10.79
CA ILE A 189 5.33 1.36 10.39
C ILE A 189 4.56 0.05 10.51
N GLU A 190 4.13 -0.47 9.39
CA GLU A 190 3.32 -1.67 9.31
C GLU A 190 4.03 -2.76 8.53
N PRO A 191 3.66 -4.04 8.75
CA PRO A 191 4.14 -5.14 7.94
C PRO A 191 3.46 -5.10 6.56
N PHE A 192 4.23 -4.82 5.51
CA PHE A 192 3.73 -4.76 4.14
C PHE A 192 4.21 -5.90 3.25
N VAL A 193 5.38 -6.48 3.53
CA VAL A 193 5.93 -7.58 2.73
C VAL A 193 6.18 -8.80 3.59
N TYR A 194 5.79 -9.96 3.09
CA TYR A 194 5.88 -11.23 3.80
C TYR A 194 6.49 -12.30 2.89
N LEU A 195 7.32 -13.14 3.46
CA LEU A 195 7.77 -14.35 2.80
C LEU A 195 6.57 -15.29 2.58
N ARG A 196 6.27 -15.69 1.34
CA ARG A 196 5.05 -16.46 1.00
C ARG A 196 4.95 -17.80 1.74
N LYS A 197 6.07 -18.44 2.02
CA LYS A 197 6.11 -19.69 2.81
C LYS A 197 5.99 -19.48 4.32
N LEU A 198 6.02 -18.24 4.81
CA LEU A 198 5.75 -17.95 6.22
C LEU A 198 4.31 -18.33 6.53
N ASN A 199 4.11 -18.99 7.67
CA ASN A 199 2.76 -19.30 8.15
C ASN A 199 2.08 -18.01 8.64
N TYR A 200 1.42 -17.31 7.72
CA TYR A 200 0.67 -16.09 8.01
C TYR A 200 -0.78 -16.23 7.58
N LYS A 201 -1.66 -15.50 8.26
CA LYS A 201 -3.09 -15.46 7.99
C LYS A 201 -3.67 -14.14 8.42
N TYR A 202 -4.55 -13.58 7.61
CA TYR A 202 -5.42 -12.50 8.06
C TYR A 202 -6.58 -13.07 8.89
N CYS A 203 -6.86 -12.42 10.02
CA CYS A 203 -7.93 -12.75 10.94
C CYS A 203 -8.84 -11.54 11.15
N ASP A 204 -10.14 -11.77 11.37
CA ASP A 204 -11.06 -10.69 11.70
C ASP A 204 -10.85 -10.24 13.16
N GLY A 205 -10.70 -8.94 13.36
CA GLY A 205 -10.65 -8.30 14.67
C GLY A 205 -11.99 -7.64 15.03
N LEU A 206 -11.96 -6.76 16.03
CA LEU A 206 -13.14 -6.02 16.45
C LEU A 206 -13.52 -4.90 15.47
N LEU A 207 -12.54 -4.23 14.91
CA LEU A 207 -12.73 -3.04 14.07
C LEU A 207 -12.38 -3.26 12.60
N TRP A 208 -11.45 -4.17 12.30
CA TRP A 208 -10.95 -4.54 10.97
C TRP A 208 -10.23 -5.89 11.04
N GLU A 209 -9.70 -6.34 9.91
CA GLU A 209 -8.79 -7.49 9.84
C GLU A 209 -7.39 -7.13 10.32
N PHE A 210 -6.66 -8.12 10.80
CA PHE A 210 -5.25 -7.99 11.16
C PHE A 210 -4.44 -9.19 10.67
N LEU A 211 -3.15 -8.97 10.42
CA LEU A 211 -2.22 -10.02 10.03
C LEU A 211 -1.72 -10.77 11.26
N HIS A 212 -1.85 -12.08 11.25
CA HIS A 212 -1.22 -12.99 12.20
C HIS A 212 -0.11 -13.76 11.51
N TYR A 213 1.09 -13.82 12.12
CA TYR A 213 2.24 -14.60 11.66
C TYR A 213 3.05 -15.14 12.83
N GLU A 214 3.98 -16.05 12.57
CA GLU A 214 4.77 -16.71 13.61
C GLU A 214 5.65 -15.73 14.40
N ARG A 215 5.71 -15.89 15.72
CA ARG A 215 6.51 -15.03 16.62
C ARG A 215 8.02 -15.11 16.36
N THR A 216 8.50 -16.20 15.76
CA THR A 216 9.91 -16.46 15.42
C THR A 216 10.33 -15.78 14.11
N ALA A 217 9.42 -15.12 13.39
CA ALA A 217 9.69 -14.47 12.12
C ALA A 217 10.77 -13.38 12.26
N LYS A 218 11.72 -13.38 11.32
CA LYS A 218 12.77 -12.34 11.22
C LYS A 218 12.19 -11.07 10.63
N ILE A 219 11.94 -10.07 11.48
CA ILE A 219 11.37 -8.81 11.07
C ILE A 219 12.47 -7.81 10.73
N LYS A 220 12.39 -7.21 9.55
CA LYS A 220 13.20 -6.05 9.14
C LYS A 220 12.32 -4.81 9.10
N LYS A 221 12.86 -3.68 9.59
CA LYS A 221 12.17 -2.39 9.55
C LYS A 221 12.96 -1.39 8.72
N ILE A 222 12.27 -0.65 7.84
CA ILE A 222 12.75 0.56 7.19
C ILE A 222 12.12 1.73 7.94
N LEU A 223 12.91 2.73 8.29
CA LEU A 223 12.43 3.90 9.05
C LEU A 223 12.02 5.07 8.14
N ASN A 224 12.56 5.11 6.92
CA ASN A 224 12.21 6.14 5.94
C ASN A 224 10.88 5.78 5.25
N PRO A 225 10.05 6.78 4.92
CA PRO A 225 8.84 6.56 4.15
C PRO A 225 9.14 5.96 2.78
N CYS A 226 8.43 4.89 2.43
CA CYS A 226 8.59 4.21 1.14
C CYS A 226 7.55 4.64 0.11
N PHE A 227 6.42 5.17 0.55
CA PHE A 227 5.31 5.61 -0.32
C PHE A 227 4.63 6.86 0.22
N VAL A 228 3.90 7.52 -0.64
CA VAL A 228 2.96 8.59 -0.32
C VAL A 228 1.55 8.02 -0.40
N HIS A 229 0.75 8.22 0.65
CA HIS A 229 -0.68 7.88 0.70
C HIS A 229 -1.50 9.09 0.24
N ILE A 230 -2.23 8.97 -0.87
CA ILE A 230 -3.05 10.03 -1.50
C ILE A 230 -4.54 9.84 -1.26
#